data_137a1782f402fa42c38947409b782b0f
#
_entry.id   137a1782f402fa42c38947409b782b0f
#
_cell.length_a   1.000
_cell.length_b   1.000
_cell.length_c   1.000
_cell.angle_alpha   90.00
_cell.angle_beta   90.00
_cell.angle_gamma   90.00
#
_symmetry.space_group_name_H-M   'P 1'
#
loop_
_entity.id
_entity.type
_entity.pdbx_description
1 polymer ?
#
loop_
_entity_poly.entity_id
_entity_poly.type
_entity_poly.pdbx_seq_one_letter_code
_entity_poly.pdbx_strand_id
1 'polypeptide(L)'
;MKKKGKPGKKKHKGSIIALIIIAGIIPAGIYFYSEQKTLQPTWVTSGPFAINKNQYKLGENVFMVVTGLKPNDAGKILVTDPKGGTFTTIPFNGTMKSSFNNYFKPNTERAEHLCKPTDLVGNWTIVFQGIPYKSIPFKIVNDWIPGSQQEIKPIDNC
;
A
#
# COMPACT_ATOMS: atom_id res chain seq x y z
N MET A 1 -31.14 70.92 -39.31
CA MET A 1 -31.63 70.13 -38.16
C MET A 1 -30.97 68.73 -38.19
N LYS A 2 -30.00 68.46 -37.32
CA LYS A 2 -29.33 67.12 -37.21
C LYS A 2 -29.91 66.38 -36.02
N LYS A 3 -30.57 65.24 -36.26
CA LYS A 3 -31.07 64.33 -35.20
C LYS A 3 -29.90 63.49 -34.66
N LYS A 4 -29.58 63.62 -33.35
CA LYS A 4 -28.67 62.76 -32.62
C LYS A 4 -29.31 61.42 -32.31
N GLY A 5 -28.75 60.31 -32.84
CA GLY A 5 -29.18 58.94 -32.49
C GLY A 5 -28.66 58.56 -31.10
N LYS A 6 -29.48 57.92 -30.28
CA LYS A 6 -29.15 57.36 -28.94
C LYS A 6 -28.29 56.10 -29.09
N PRO A 7 -27.26 55.88 -28.29
CA PRO A 7 -26.49 54.66 -28.30
C PRO A 7 -27.31 53.52 -27.64
N GLY A 8 -27.44 52.38 -28.35
CA GLY A 8 -28.13 51.19 -27.87
C GLY A 8 -27.27 50.46 -26.80
N LYS A 9 -27.90 50.16 -25.65
CA LYS A 9 -27.31 49.31 -24.59
C LYS A 9 -27.10 47.89 -25.09
N LYS A 10 -25.85 47.48 -25.28
CA LYS A 10 -25.47 46.05 -25.54
C LYS A 10 -25.70 45.25 -24.26
N LYS A 11 -26.63 44.28 -24.31
CA LYS A 11 -26.93 43.39 -23.20
C LYS A 11 -25.75 42.39 -23.00
N HIS A 12 -25.07 42.46 -21.87
CA HIS A 12 -24.02 41.53 -21.43
C HIS A 12 -24.62 40.17 -21.00
N LYS A 13 -25.26 39.40 -21.89
CA LYS A 13 -25.75 38.05 -21.56
C LYS A 13 -24.61 36.97 -21.58
N GLY A 14 -23.52 37.20 -22.30
CA GLY A 14 -22.39 36.26 -22.39
C GLY A 14 -21.49 36.20 -21.17
N SER A 15 -21.39 37.30 -20.39
CA SER A 15 -20.46 37.40 -19.26
C SER A 15 -20.90 36.59 -18.02
N ILE A 16 -22.24 36.43 -17.84
CA ILE A 16 -22.81 35.67 -16.70
C ILE A 16 -22.61 34.16 -16.88
N ILE A 17 -22.76 33.66 -18.10
CA ILE A 17 -22.60 32.23 -18.42
C ILE A 17 -21.11 31.80 -18.20
N ALA A 18 -20.16 32.66 -18.62
CA ALA A 18 -18.74 32.39 -18.40
C ALA A 18 -18.36 32.31 -16.91
N LEU A 19 -18.95 33.20 -16.07
CA LEU A 19 -18.71 33.20 -14.62
C LEU A 19 -19.26 31.94 -13.91
N ILE A 20 -20.42 31.43 -14.36
CA ILE A 20 -21.02 30.22 -13.79
C ILE A 20 -20.17 28.96 -14.12
N ILE A 21 -19.63 28.89 -15.34
CA ILE A 21 -18.75 27.77 -15.75
C ILE A 21 -17.46 27.76 -14.94
N ILE A 22 -16.84 28.91 -14.72
CA ILE A 22 -15.60 29.02 -13.92
C ILE A 22 -15.88 28.67 -12.45
N ALA A 23 -17.00 29.12 -11.86
CA ALA A 23 -17.37 28.80 -10.49
C ALA A 23 -17.71 27.32 -10.25
N GLY A 24 -18.10 26.57 -11.28
CA GLY A 24 -18.39 25.14 -11.20
C GLY A 24 -17.14 24.24 -11.40
N ILE A 25 -16.21 24.63 -12.26
CA ILE A 25 -15.02 23.83 -12.60
C ILE A 25 -13.96 23.88 -11.49
N ILE A 26 -13.79 25.03 -10.82
CA ILE A 26 -12.76 25.20 -9.78
C ILE A 26 -13.03 24.28 -8.56
N PRO A 27 -14.24 24.25 -7.94
CA PRO A 27 -14.48 23.37 -6.82
C PRO A 27 -14.44 21.88 -7.19
N ALA A 28 -14.90 21.50 -8.40
CA ALA A 28 -14.77 20.11 -8.87
C ALA A 28 -13.31 19.70 -9.07
N GLY A 29 -12.46 20.56 -9.61
CA GLY A 29 -11.03 20.34 -9.77
C GLY A 29 -10.30 20.20 -8.42
N ILE A 30 -10.68 21.01 -7.42
CA ILE A 30 -10.09 20.94 -6.07
C ILE A 30 -10.56 19.65 -5.37
N TYR A 31 -11.80 19.23 -5.54
CA TYR A 31 -12.32 18.00 -4.95
C TYR A 31 -11.61 16.76 -5.52
N PHE A 32 -11.43 16.69 -6.84
CA PHE A 32 -10.68 15.62 -7.50
C PHE A 32 -9.20 15.60 -7.09
N TYR A 33 -8.58 16.75 -6.90
CA TYR A 33 -7.16 16.84 -6.52
C TYR A 33 -6.93 16.45 -5.05
N SER A 34 -7.91 16.66 -4.17
CA SER A 34 -7.80 16.29 -2.75
C SER A 34 -7.90 14.77 -2.51
N GLU A 35 -8.65 14.04 -3.34
CA GLU A 35 -8.74 12.58 -3.20
C GLU A 35 -7.49 11.83 -3.67
N GLN A 36 -6.68 12.41 -4.58
CA GLN A 36 -5.45 11.78 -5.05
C GLN A 36 -4.26 11.92 -4.08
N LYS A 37 -4.38 12.71 -3.03
CA LYS A 37 -3.27 13.01 -2.11
C LYS A 37 -2.98 11.95 -1.05
N THR A 38 -3.72 10.84 -1.01
CA THR A 38 -3.69 9.86 0.10
C THR A 38 -2.99 8.52 -0.20
N LEU A 39 -2.26 8.39 -1.30
CA LEU A 39 -1.59 7.12 -1.64
C LEU A 39 -0.06 7.21 -1.63
N GLN A 40 0.52 7.96 -0.72
CA GLN A 40 1.95 7.79 -0.41
C GLN A 40 2.09 6.50 0.42
N PRO A 41 2.82 5.49 -0.06
CA PRO A 41 3.06 4.29 0.74
C PRO A 41 3.82 4.70 2.01
N THR A 42 3.21 4.42 3.17
CA THR A 42 3.84 4.70 4.46
C THR A 42 4.82 3.56 4.75
N TRP A 43 6.06 3.68 4.28
CA TRP A 43 7.10 2.69 4.51
C TRP A 43 7.36 2.51 5.99
N VAL A 44 7.31 1.26 6.46
CA VAL A 44 7.72 0.86 7.81
C VAL A 44 9.14 0.30 7.71
N THR A 45 10.08 0.94 8.40
CA THR A 45 11.51 0.66 8.23
C THR A 45 12.17 0.13 9.50
N SER A 46 13.18 -0.73 9.33
CA SER A 46 14.11 -1.15 10.38
C SER A 46 15.47 -1.38 9.76
N GLY A 47 16.42 -0.46 10.00
CA GLY A 47 17.71 -0.47 9.34
C GLY A 47 17.58 -0.46 7.81
N PRO A 48 18.22 -1.41 7.10
CA PRO A 48 18.15 -1.50 5.64
C PRO A 48 16.84 -2.11 5.11
N PHE A 49 15.96 -2.58 5.99
CA PHE A 49 14.70 -3.28 5.63
C PHE A 49 13.52 -2.34 5.70
N ALA A 50 12.64 -2.45 4.72
CA ALA A 50 11.39 -1.68 4.68
C ALA A 50 10.26 -2.49 4.06
N ILE A 51 9.04 -2.33 4.57
CA ILE A 51 7.80 -2.81 3.93
C ILE A 51 6.91 -1.63 3.55
N ASN A 52 6.12 -1.79 2.51
CA ASN A 52 5.36 -0.68 1.92
C ASN A 52 4.14 -0.23 2.75
N LYS A 53 3.73 -1.01 3.75
CA LYS A 53 2.57 -0.71 4.63
C LYS A 53 2.73 -1.40 5.99
N ASN A 54 1.99 -0.94 6.98
CA ASN A 54 1.82 -1.63 8.27
C ASN A 54 0.50 -2.42 8.36
N GLN A 55 -0.39 -2.31 7.36
CA GLN A 55 -1.67 -3.01 7.31
C GLN A 55 -1.97 -3.48 5.88
N TYR A 56 -2.39 -4.72 5.76
CA TYR A 56 -2.71 -5.40 4.50
C TYR A 56 -4.09 -6.04 4.56
N LYS A 57 -4.69 -6.27 3.40
CA LYS A 57 -5.93 -7.03 3.23
C LYS A 57 -5.61 -8.49 2.89
N LEU A 58 -6.58 -9.37 3.07
CA LEU A 58 -6.49 -10.75 2.59
C LEU A 58 -6.29 -10.77 1.06
N GLY A 59 -5.34 -11.61 0.61
CA GLY A 59 -4.95 -11.71 -0.80
C GLY A 59 -3.96 -10.65 -1.28
N GLU A 60 -3.53 -9.72 -0.43
CA GLU A 60 -2.57 -8.68 -0.77
C GLU A 60 -1.12 -9.19 -0.63
N ASN A 61 -0.24 -8.75 -1.53
CA ASN A 61 1.19 -9.00 -1.43
C ASN A 61 1.83 -8.04 -0.42
N VAL A 62 2.66 -8.58 0.44
CA VAL A 62 3.57 -7.80 1.29
C VAL A 62 4.84 -7.56 0.51
N PHE A 63 5.07 -6.31 0.12
CA PHE A 63 6.25 -5.92 -0.63
C PHE A 63 7.33 -5.40 0.32
N MET A 64 8.54 -5.95 0.19
CA MET A 64 9.69 -5.61 1.00
C MET A 64 10.85 -5.14 0.13
N VAL A 65 11.51 -4.10 0.60
CA VAL A 65 12.74 -3.55 0.01
C VAL A 65 13.85 -3.67 1.02
N VAL A 66 15.01 -4.11 0.56
CA VAL A 66 16.26 -4.13 1.33
C VAL A 66 17.26 -3.24 0.61
N THR A 67 17.84 -2.26 1.32
CA THR A 67 18.76 -1.29 0.73
C THR A 67 19.92 -0.99 1.66
N GLY A 68 21.14 -0.98 1.09
CA GLY A 68 22.33 -0.56 1.83
C GLY A 68 22.82 -1.57 2.87
N LEU A 69 22.65 -2.87 2.62
CA LEU A 69 23.33 -3.91 3.40
C LEU A 69 24.85 -3.71 3.33
N LYS A 70 25.48 -3.79 4.48
CA LYS A 70 26.96 -3.82 4.58
C LYS A 70 27.49 -5.19 4.19
N PRO A 71 28.73 -5.32 3.75
CA PRO A 71 29.34 -6.63 3.40
C PRO A 71 29.24 -7.68 4.52
N ASN A 72 29.26 -7.25 5.78
CA ASN A 72 29.16 -8.14 6.95
C ASN A 72 27.72 -8.44 7.37
N ASP A 73 26.72 -7.81 6.75
CA ASP A 73 25.31 -8.08 7.06
C ASP A 73 24.88 -9.37 6.34
N ALA A 74 24.82 -10.45 7.09
CA ALA A 74 24.34 -11.73 6.60
C ALA A 74 23.40 -12.38 7.61
N GLY A 75 22.39 -13.08 7.11
CA GLY A 75 21.40 -13.70 7.97
C GLY A 75 20.14 -14.17 7.24
N LYS A 76 19.05 -14.21 7.98
CA LYS A 76 17.74 -14.63 7.48
C LYS A 76 16.64 -13.65 7.92
N ILE A 77 15.74 -13.36 7.02
CA ILE A 77 14.48 -12.68 7.30
C ILE A 77 13.44 -13.77 7.53
N LEU A 78 12.86 -13.81 8.72
CA LEU A 78 11.78 -14.73 9.07
C LEU A 78 10.47 -13.94 9.08
N VAL A 79 9.46 -14.42 8.37
CA VAL A 79 8.10 -13.90 8.45
C VAL A 79 7.31 -14.82 9.37
N THR A 80 6.88 -14.30 10.52
CA THR A 80 6.11 -15.04 11.53
C THR A 80 4.64 -14.69 11.39
N ASP A 81 3.80 -15.71 11.34
CA ASP A 81 2.35 -15.63 11.24
C ASP A 81 1.67 -15.31 12.59
N PRO A 82 0.35 -15.06 12.64
CA PRO A 82 -0.38 -14.75 13.86
C PRO A 82 -0.42 -15.88 14.91
N LYS A 83 -0.11 -17.12 14.53
CA LYS A 83 -0.05 -18.28 15.43
C LYS A 83 1.36 -18.54 15.96
N GLY A 84 2.35 -17.74 15.51
CA GLY A 84 3.75 -17.84 15.93
C GLY A 84 4.61 -18.77 15.08
N GLY A 85 4.05 -19.34 14.00
CA GLY A 85 4.79 -20.16 13.04
C GLY A 85 5.66 -19.31 12.10
N THR A 86 6.67 -19.92 11.48
CA THR A 86 7.51 -19.28 10.46
C THR A 86 6.91 -19.53 9.09
N PHE A 87 6.15 -18.58 8.58
CA PHE A 87 5.51 -18.65 7.27
C PHE A 87 6.52 -18.73 6.11
N THR A 88 7.58 -17.94 6.14
CA THR A 88 8.63 -17.98 5.11
C THR A 88 9.96 -17.47 5.64
N THR A 89 11.04 -17.92 4.99
CA THR A 89 12.42 -17.54 5.32
C THR A 89 13.13 -17.05 4.06
N ILE A 90 13.73 -15.87 4.12
CA ILE A 90 14.44 -15.24 3.01
C ILE A 90 15.89 -15.01 3.47
N PRO A 91 16.86 -15.72 2.90
CA PRO A 91 18.28 -15.48 3.22
C PRO A 91 18.76 -14.16 2.60
N PHE A 92 19.67 -13.48 3.28
CA PHE A 92 20.35 -12.30 2.74
C PHE A 92 21.85 -12.34 3.06
N ASN A 93 22.64 -11.69 2.20
CA ASN A 93 24.07 -11.55 2.37
C ASN A 93 24.53 -10.28 1.63
N GLY A 94 24.99 -9.29 2.38
CA GLY A 94 25.42 -7.99 1.88
C GLY A 94 26.68 -8.04 1.00
N THR A 95 27.53 -9.09 1.15
CA THR A 95 28.66 -9.32 0.24
C THR A 95 28.18 -9.70 -1.15
N MET A 96 27.09 -10.45 -1.25
CA MET A 96 26.52 -10.89 -2.53
C MET A 96 25.63 -9.81 -3.16
N LYS A 97 24.77 -9.19 -2.35
CA LYS A 97 23.83 -8.16 -2.79
C LYS A 97 23.62 -7.13 -1.69
N SER A 98 24.00 -5.89 -1.94
CA SER A 98 23.76 -4.78 -1.00
C SER A 98 22.29 -4.30 -0.99
N SER A 99 21.51 -4.62 -2.04
CA SER A 99 20.12 -4.20 -2.15
C SER A 99 19.33 -5.20 -2.99
N PHE A 100 18.06 -5.46 -2.60
CA PHE A 100 17.13 -6.29 -3.35
C PHE A 100 15.69 -6.01 -2.95
N ASN A 101 14.76 -6.39 -3.82
CA ASN A 101 13.35 -6.38 -3.55
C ASN A 101 12.85 -7.81 -3.41
N ASN A 102 11.86 -8.00 -2.55
CA ASN A 102 11.15 -9.26 -2.41
C ASN A 102 9.67 -8.99 -2.11
N TYR A 103 8.86 -9.99 -2.34
CA TYR A 103 7.46 -9.98 -1.91
C TYR A 103 7.05 -11.38 -1.48
N PHE A 104 6.09 -11.46 -0.58
CA PHE A 104 5.41 -12.70 -0.23
C PHE A 104 3.91 -12.45 -0.14
N LYS A 105 3.14 -13.49 -0.40
CA LYS A 105 1.68 -13.46 -0.32
C LYS A 105 1.25 -14.38 0.81
N PRO A 106 0.74 -13.84 1.93
CA PRO A 106 0.14 -14.66 2.97
C PRO A 106 -0.98 -15.54 2.38
N ASN A 107 -0.89 -16.84 2.63
CA ASN A 107 -1.81 -17.85 2.11
C ASN A 107 -2.02 -18.93 3.15
N THR A 108 -3.05 -19.75 2.96
CA THR A 108 -3.27 -20.96 3.78
C THR A 108 -2.12 -21.92 3.58
N GLU A 109 -1.56 -22.42 4.68
CA GLU A 109 -0.42 -23.33 4.69
C GLU A 109 -0.59 -24.36 5.82
N ARG A 110 -0.63 -25.64 5.44
CA ARG A 110 -0.85 -26.73 6.41
C ARG A 110 0.28 -26.87 7.41
N ALA A 111 1.53 -26.70 6.98
CA ALA A 111 2.69 -26.82 7.86
C ALA A 111 2.68 -25.81 9.00
N GLU A 112 2.12 -24.64 8.76
CA GLU A 112 1.99 -23.54 9.73
C GLU A 112 0.60 -23.52 10.40
N HIS A 113 -0.24 -24.54 10.18
CA HIS A 113 -1.62 -24.61 10.70
C HIS A 113 -2.51 -23.42 10.28
N LEU A 114 -2.22 -22.81 9.14
CA LEU A 114 -3.00 -21.73 8.54
C LEU A 114 -4.06 -22.32 7.61
N CYS A 115 -5.08 -22.94 8.19
CA CYS A 115 -6.02 -23.78 7.45
C CYS A 115 -7.15 -23.01 6.79
N LYS A 116 -7.48 -21.84 7.30
CA LYS A 116 -8.58 -21.00 6.82
C LYS A 116 -8.09 -19.59 6.55
N PRO A 117 -8.74 -18.87 5.64
CA PRO A 117 -8.39 -17.45 5.40
C PRO A 117 -8.40 -16.59 6.66
N THR A 118 -9.29 -16.90 7.64
CA THR A 118 -9.35 -16.23 8.92
C THR A 118 -8.12 -16.45 9.80
N ASP A 119 -7.36 -17.53 9.60
CA ASP A 119 -6.11 -17.79 10.32
C ASP A 119 -4.99 -16.81 9.92
N LEU A 120 -5.11 -16.20 8.73
CA LEU A 120 -4.18 -15.18 8.25
C LEU A 120 -4.43 -13.81 8.88
N VAL A 121 -5.63 -13.61 9.46
CA VAL A 121 -6.02 -12.32 10.05
C VAL A 121 -5.36 -12.16 11.41
N GLY A 122 -4.64 -11.07 11.60
CA GLY A 122 -3.97 -10.80 12.87
C GLY A 122 -2.63 -10.09 12.72
N ASN A 123 -1.84 -10.17 13.77
CA ASN A 123 -0.52 -9.55 13.82
C ASN A 123 0.54 -10.50 13.26
N TRP A 124 1.27 -9.99 12.30
CA TRP A 124 2.42 -10.65 11.68
C TRP A 124 3.70 -9.91 12.08
N THR A 125 4.83 -10.59 12.01
CA THR A 125 6.12 -9.99 12.38
C THR A 125 7.19 -10.43 11.40
N ILE A 126 8.01 -9.49 10.94
CA ILE A 126 9.24 -9.76 10.20
C ILE A 126 10.40 -9.66 11.18
N VAL A 127 11.11 -10.77 11.38
CA VAL A 127 12.24 -10.89 12.32
C VAL A 127 13.54 -11.03 11.52
N PHE A 128 14.58 -10.35 11.96
CA PHE A 128 15.90 -10.40 11.32
C PHE A 128 16.86 -11.20 12.19
N GLN A 129 17.31 -12.36 11.70
CA GLN A 129 18.31 -13.19 12.36
C GLN A 129 19.70 -12.92 11.79
N GLY A 130 20.70 -12.84 12.65
CA GLY A 130 22.09 -12.58 12.27
C GLY A 130 22.51 -11.11 12.30
N ILE A 131 21.56 -10.19 12.53
CA ILE A 131 21.81 -8.74 12.63
C ILE A 131 20.94 -8.11 13.72
N PRO A 132 21.38 -7.00 14.36
CA PRO A 132 20.70 -6.42 15.53
C PRO A 132 19.57 -5.44 15.18
N TYR A 133 18.85 -5.63 14.09
CA TYR A 133 17.73 -4.75 13.73
C TYR A 133 16.43 -5.19 14.41
N LYS A 134 15.61 -4.21 14.75
CA LYS A 134 14.28 -4.46 15.34
C LYS A 134 13.35 -5.14 14.33
N SER A 135 12.52 -6.04 14.83
CA SER A 135 11.47 -6.64 14.01
C SER A 135 10.48 -5.58 13.48
N ILE A 136 9.89 -5.85 12.33
CA ILE A 136 8.85 -5.02 11.73
C ILE A 136 7.50 -5.73 11.93
N PRO A 137 6.61 -5.20 12.79
CA PRO A 137 5.25 -5.70 12.91
C PRO A 137 4.37 -5.15 11.79
N PHE A 138 3.43 -5.96 11.32
CA PHE A 138 2.35 -5.55 10.43
C PHE A 138 1.08 -6.34 10.73
N LYS A 139 -0.05 -5.92 10.19
CA LYS A 139 -1.34 -6.56 10.44
C LYS A 139 -2.03 -6.92 9.14
N ILE A 140 -2.66 -8.10 9.10
CA ILE A 140 -3.63 -8.45 8.08
C ILE A 140 -5.02 -8.30 8.66
N VAL A 141 -5.86 -7.51 7.99
CA VAL A 141 -7.25 -7.27 8.41
C VAL A 141 -8.21 -8.22 7.67
N ASN A 142 -9.37 -8.47 8.29
CA ASN A 142 -10.43 -9.29 7.70
C ASN A 142 -11.21 -8.50 6.63
N ASP A 143 -10.48 -8.05 5.62
CA ASP A 143 -11.01 -7.40 4.43
C ASP A 143 -10.26 -7.95 3.20
N TRP A 144 -10.93 -8.06 2.06
CA TRP A 144 -10.38 -8.67 0.86
C TRP A 144 -10.03 -7.64 -0.20
N ILE A 145 -8.94 -7.88 -0.91
CA ILE A 145 -8.80 -7.21 -2.20
C ILE A 145 -9.84 -7.77 -3.18
N PRO A 146 -10.47 -6.92 -4.00
CA PRO A 146 -11.47 -7.38 -4.97
C PRO A 146 -10.93 -8.50 -5.87
N GLY A 147 -11.68 -9.61 -5.94
CA GLY A 147 -11.34 -10.75 -6.80
C GLY A 147 -10.40 -11.79 -6.18
N SER A 148 -9.82 -11.56 -5.01
CA SER A 148 -8.85 -12.48 -4.40
C SER A 148 -9.45 -13.61 -3.55
N GLN A 149 -10.77 -13.60 -3.28
CA GLN A 149 -11.42 -14.62 -2.44
C GLN A 149 -11.29 -16.05 -2.97
N GLN A 150 -11.08 -16.21 -4.28
CA GLN A 150 -10.90 -17.51 -4.91
C GLN A 150 -9.46 -18.04 -4.82
N GLU A 151 -8.50 -17.20 -4.49
CA GLU A 151 -7.09 -17.55 -4.47
C GLU A 151 -6.65 -18.18 -3.14
N ILE A 152 -7.30 -17.80 -2.04
CA ILE A 152 -7.00 -18.35 -0.71
C ILE A 152 -8.15 -19.29 -0.32
N LYS A 153 -7.91 -20.58 -0.47
CA LYS A 153 -8.91 -21.62 -0.18
C LYS A 153 -8.66 -22.23 1.19
N PRO A 154 -9.73 -22.60 1.93
CA PRO A 154 -9.57 -23.44 3.10
C PRO A 154 -8.87 -24.77 2.74
N ILE A 155 -8.08 -25.30 3.68
CA ILE A 155 -7.42 -26.60 3.57
C ILE A 155 -8.26 -27.59 4.40
N ASP A 156 -8.77 -28.62 3.72
CA ASP A 156 -9.50 -29.70 4.38
C ASP A 156 -8.53 -30.60 5.18
N ASN A 157 -8.99 -31.09 6.33
CA ASN A 157 -8.22 -31.98 7.21
C ASN A 157 -6.85 -31.41 7.61
N CYS A 158 -6.82 -30.17 7.99
CA CYS A 158 -5.62 -29.43 8.38
C CYS A 158 -5.17 -29.71 9.86
#